data_b6fc54d73348d4221abaf9a934e57ee3
#
_entry.id   b6fc54d73348d4221abaf9a934e57ee3
#
_cell.length_a   1.000
_cell.length_b   1.000
_cell.length_c   1.000
_cell.angle_alpha   90.00
_cell.angle_beta   90.00
_cell.angle_gamma   90.00
#
_symmetry.space_group_name_H-M   'P 1'
#
loop_
_entity.id
_entity.type
_entity.pdbx_description
1 polymer ?
#
loop_
_entity_poly.entity_id
_entity_poly.type
_entity_poly.pdbx_seq_one_letter_code
_entity_poly.pdbx_strand_id
1 'polypeptide(L)'
;MQTSTRQLITHLKAFADPIRLRLLALCVRGECTVSELTQVMGQSQPRISQHLKQLCDSGLLERFRDGHFVYYRVPLASEQAAERRRLFALLPADEPAYENDFDKLCGLRAEQGLAVPEKDDDTVRYLHRALIELTVSMPLGDLIDIGCGQGRILKLLGSRAKRAVGVDIDADSRQLARAELLLAGVENCSLRNGDMYELPFADAEFDTVILDDVLKEAERPMTAIGEARRILKKGGRLLLLTRSKGRNHIAFGKQLAGWCGSAGLRLAPPKLIPVNEPRWLLAVASLADHESAAA
;
A
#
# COMPACT_ATOMS: atom_id res chain seq x y z
N MET A 1 22.99 -3.06 -12.07
CA MET A 1 24.33 -3.33 -11.45
C MET A 1 24.45 -4.81 -11.14
N GLN A 2 25.61 -5.41 -11.37
CA GLN A 2 25.87 -6.81 -10.96
C GLN A 2 26.17 -6.83 -9.45
N THR A 3 25.58 -7.80 -8.75
CA THR A 3 25.87 -8.07 -7.33
C THR A 3 27.35 -8.35 -7.14
N SER A 4 27.98 -7.67 -6.18
CA SER A 4 29.36 -7.98 -5.86
C SER A 4 29.46 -9.36 -5.17
N THR A 5 30.56 -10.11 -5.41
CA THR A 5 30.80 -11.39 -4.72
C THR A 5 30.68 -11.26 -3.19
N ARG A 6 31.13 -10.15 -2.62
CA ARG A 6 31.02 -9.87 -1.19
C ARG A 6 29.56 -9.78 -0.74
N GLN A 7 28.72 -9.14 -1.50
CA GLN A 7 27.29 -8.97 -1.22
C GLN A 7 26.56 -10.30 -1.32
N LEU A 8 26.83 -11.09 -2.36
CA LEU A 8 26.29 -12.43 -2.52
C LEU A 8 26.64 -13.32 -1.32
N ILE A 9 27.90 -13.32 -0.88
CA ILE A 9 28.32 -14.08 0.31
C ILE A 9 27.56 -13.62 1.55
N THR A 10 27.33 -12.32 1.74
CA THR A 10 26.57 -11.76 2.86
C THR A 10 25.13 -12.27 2.85
N HIS A 11 24.46 -12.25 1.71
CA HIS A 11 23.11 -12.79 1.55
C HIS A 11 23.05 -14.30 1.83
N LEU A 12 23.97 -15.09 1.24
CA LEU A 12 24.01 -16.54 1.47
C LEU A 12 24.25 -16.90 2.93
N LYS A 13 25.13 -16.17 3.62
CA LYS A 13 25.30 -16.33 5.08
C LYS A 13 24.04 -15.97 5.87
N ALA A 14 23.29 -14.96 5.45
CA ALA A 14 22.02 -14.61 6.07
C ALA A 14 20.95 -15.69 5.86
N PHE A 15 20.93 -16.34 4.69
CA PHE A 15 20.04 -17.48 4.40
C PHE A 15 20.42 -18.78 5.14
N ALA A 16 21.68 -18.97 5.49
CA ALA A 16 22.18 -20.23 6.07
C ALA A 16 21.81 -20.43 7.55
N ASP A 17 20.52 -20.23 7.89
CA ASP A 17 20.00 -20.44 9.25
C ASP A 17 18.47 -20.65 9.20
N PRO A 18 17.93 -21.75 9.77
CA PRO A 18 16.52 -22.09 9.66
C PRO A 18 15.59 -21.06 10.31
N ILE A 19 16.02 -20.39 11.38
CA ILE A 19 15.21 -19.35 12.04
C ILE A 19 15.10 -18.13 11.14
N ARG A 20 16.21 -17.72 10.53
CA ARG A 20 16.22 -16.56 9.62
C ARG A 20 15.38 -16.82 8.37
N LEU A 21 15.39 -18.05 7.82
CA LEU A 21 14.51 -18.41 6.70
C LEU A 21 13.03 -18.29 7.07
N ARG A 22 12.62 -18.78 8.25
CA ARG A 22 11.25 -18.65 8.77
C ARG A 22 10.85 -17.17 8.97
N LEU A 23 11.73 -16.36 9.56
CA LEU A 23 11.50 -14.92 9.73
C LEU A 23 11.36 -14.20 8.38
N LEU A 24 12.20 -14.55 7.41
CA LEU A 24 12.10 -14.03 6.05
C LEU A 24 10.78 -14.42 5.39
N ALA A 25 10.35 -15.69 5.48
CA ALA A 25 9.10 -16.18 4.91
C ALA A 25 7.89 -15.39 5.45
N LEU A 26 7.87 -15.08 6.75
CA LEU A 26 6.84 -14.22 7.34
C LEU A 26 6.90 -12.77 6.82
N CYS A 27 8.11 -12.18 6.81
CA CYS A 27 8.28 -10.78 6.39
C CYS A 27 8.12 -10.56 4.87
N VAL A 28 8.20 -11.60 4.05
CA VAL A 28 7.85 -11.56 2.61
C VAL A 28 6.34 -11.38 2.44
N ARG A 29 5.54 -12.03 3.29
CA ARG A 29 4.07 -11.95 3.23
C ARG A 29 3.50 -10.64 3.78
N GLY A 30 4.27 -9.90 4.60
CA GLY A 30 3.82 -8.61 5.12
C GLY A 30 4.72 -8.00 6.18
N GLU A 31 4.35 -6.82 6.66
CA GLU A 31 5.05 -6.11 7.72
C GLU A 31 4.75 -6.77 9.07
N CYS A 32 5.78 -7.17 9.82
CA CYS A 32 5.65 -7.86 11.11
C CYS A 32 6.37 -7.10 12.23
N THR A 33 5.79 -7.09 13.43
CA THR A 33 6.45 -6.55 14.62
C THR A 33 7.38 -7.59 15.26
N VAL A 34 8.37 -7.12 16.04
CA VAL A 34 9.23 -8.02 16.81
C VAL A 34 8.43 -8.85 17.81
N SER A 35 7.35 -8.31 18.38
CA SER A 35 6.48 -9.01 19.31
C SER A 35 5.76 -10.18 18.66
N GLU A 36 5.13 -9.94 17.49
CA GLU A 36 4.49 -11.00 16.69
C GLU A 36 5.47 -12.11 16.33
N LEU A 37 6.63 -11.72 15.77
CA LEU A 37 7.67 -12.69 15.38
C LEU A 37 8.18 -13.50 16.57
N THR A 38 8.31 -12.89 17.75
CA THR A 38 8.70 -13.57 18.98
C THR A 38 7.67 -14.61 19.40
N GLN A 39 6.39 -14.25 19.36
CA GLN A 39 5.29 -15.16 19.73
C GLN A 39 5.14 -16.31 18.72
N VAL A 40 5.16 -16.02 17.43
CA VAL A 40 5.06 -17.04 16.36
C VAL A 40 6.20 -18.05 16.46
N MET A 41 7.43 -17.55 16.65
CA MET A 41 8.63 -18.40 16.71
C MET A 41 8.77 -19.14 18.04
N GLY A 42 8.05 -18.76 19.10
CA GLY A 42 8.17 -19.35 20.43
C GLY A 42 9.57 -19.19 21.04
N GLN A 43 10.26 -18.09 20.72
CA GLN A 43 11.63 -17.83 21.20
C GLN A 43 11.73 -16.50 21.95
N SER A 44 12.81 -16.30 22.70
CA SER A 44 13.03 -15.05 23.42
C SER A 44 13.25 -13.88 22.47
N GLN A 45 12.73 -12.71 22.84
CA GLN A 45 12.87 -11.49 22.06
C GLN A 45 14.34 -11.11 21.77
N PRO A 46 15.32 -11.25 22.69
CA PRO A 46 16.72 -10.97 22.37
C PRO A 46 17.26 -11.85 21.23
N ARG A 47 16.89 -13.15 21.20
CA ARG A 47 17.32 -14.08 20.16
C ARG A 47 16.70 -13.71 18.80
N ILE A 48 15.41 -13.45 18.76
CA ILE A 48 14.74 -12.99 17.54
C ILE A 48 15.33 -11.68 17.05
N SER A 49 15.55 -10.71 17.95
CA SER A 49 16.16 -9.41 17.60
C SER A 49 17.56 -9.57 17.01
N GLN A 50 18.35 -10.53 17.46
CA GLN A 50 19.68 -10.83 16.90
C GLN A 50 19.59 -11.36 15.46
N HIS A 51 18.66 -12.28 15.17
CA HIS A 51 18.42 -12.79 13.81
C HIS A 51 17.90 -11.68 12.89
N LEU A 52 16.94 -10.88 13.36
CA LEU A 52 16.40 -9.74 12.60
C LEU A 52 17.49 -8.69 12.30
N LYS A 53 18.39 -8.42 13.25
CA LYS A 53 19.54 -7.54 13.02
C LYS A 53 20.40 -8.05 11.87
N GLN A 54 20.75 -9.35 11.85
CA GLN A 54 21.55 -9.93 10.77
C GLN A 54 20.87 -9.84 9.41
N LEU A 55 19.53 -10.02 9.36
CA LEU A 55 18.74 -9.85 8.15
C LEU A 55 18.69 -8.39 7.68
N CYS A 56 18.64 -7.43 8.60
CA CYS A 56 18.71 -6.00 8.28
C CYS A 56 20.13 -5.61 7.81
N ASP A 57 21.17 -6.06 8.50
CA ASP A 57 22.57 -5.77 8.16
C ASP A 57 22.95 -6.34 6.77
N SER A 58 22.28 -7.41 6.33
CA SER A 58 22.40 -7.96 4.99
C SER A 58 21.57 -7.26 3.92
N GLY A 59 20.66 -6.35 4.29
CA GLY A 59 19.75 -5.66 3.36
C GLY A 59 18.57 -6.53 2.87
N LEU A 60 18.35 -7.72 3.47
CA LEU A 60 17.21 -8.58 3.15
C LEU A 60 15.93 -8.10 3.81
N LEU A 61 16.03 -7.50 5.01
CA LEU A 61 14.94 -6.81 5.68
C LEU A 61 15.32 -5.36 5.95
N GLU A 62 14.31 -4.54 6.14
CA GLU A 62 14.44 -3.21 6.73
C GLU A 62 13.61 -3.11 8.00
N ARG A 63 14.12 -2.31 8.95
CA ARG A 63 13.47 -1.99 10.19
C ARG A 63 12.98 -0.56 10.15
N PHE A 64 11.73 -0.34 10.54
CA PHE A 64 11.19 1.01 10.68
C PHE A 64 10.29 1.11 11.92
N ARG A 65 10.06 2.33 12.38
CA ARG A 65 9.17 2.60 13.49
C ARG A 65 7.88 3.22 12.98
N ASP A 66 6.75 2.73 13.49
CA ASP A 66 5.44 3.30 13.24
C ASP A 66 4.65 3.36 14.55
N GLY A 67 4.40 4.56 15.04
CA GLY A 67 3.84 4.79 16.36
C GLY A 67 4.74 4.20 17.47
N HIS A 68 4.15 3.33 18.27
CA HIS A 68 4.82 2.63 19.36
C HIS A 68 5.48 1.31 18.93
N PHE A 69 5.23 0.85 17.70
CA PHE A 69 5.70 -0.43 17.21
C PHE A 69 6.94 -0.31 16.34
N VAL A 70 7.76 -1.37 16.38
CA VAL A 70 8.90 -1.57 15.47
C VAL A 70 8.55 -2.69 14.51
N TYR A 71 8.50 -2.37 13.23
CA TYR A 71 8.17 -3.29 12.15
C TYR A 71 9.41 -3.70 11.37
N TYR A 72 9.32 -4.90 10.81
CA TYR A 72 10.29 -5.48 9.88
C TYR A 72 9.55 -5.88 8.59
N ARG A 73 10.17 -5.60 7.46
CA ARG A 73 9.64 -5.94 6.13
C ARG A 73 10.76 -6.12 5.12
N VAL A 74 10.43 -6.69 3.98
CA VAL A 74 11.28 -6.66 2.79
C VAL A 74 11.28 -5.26 2.21
N PRO A 75 12.46 -4.65 1.91
CA PRO A 75 12.52 -3.34 1.26
C PRO A 75 11.90 -3.39 -0.14
N LEU A 76 10.81 -2.63 -0.38
CA LEU A 76 10.07 -2.65 -1.66
C LEU A 76 10.74 -1.81 -2.75
N ALA A 77 11.37 -0.71 -2.38
CA ALA A 77 12.01 0.21 -3.30
C ALA A 77 13.52 0.17 -3.10
N SER A 78 14.26 -0.51 -3.99
CA SER A 78 15.71 -0.40 -4.07
C SER A 78 16.20 -0.94 -5.40
N GLU A 79 17.40 -0.50 -5.80
CA GLU A 79 18.13 -1.04 -6.95
C GLU A 79 18.34 -2.57 -6.88
N GLN A 80 18.28 -3.13 -5.67
CA GLN A 80 18.48 -4.56 -5.39
C GLN A 80 17.18 -5.38 -5.36
N ALA A 81 16.02 -4.79 -5.66
CA ALA A 81 14.74 -5.49 -5.57
C ALA A 81 14.67 -6.74 -6.49
N ALA A 82 15.29 -6.69 -7.66
CA ALA A 82 15.33 -7.82 -8.59
C ALA A 82 16.21 -8.97 -8.06
N GLU A 83 17.32 -8.66 -7.38
CA GLU A 83 18.20 -9.64 -6.76
C GLU A 83 17.52 -10.31 -5.56
N ARG A 84 16.92 -9.52 -4.66
CA ARG A 84 16.17 -10.07 -3.53
C ARG A 84 15.04 -10.98 -3.98
N ARG A 85 14.29 -10.63 -5.03
CA ARG A 85 13.26 -11.51 -5.59
C ARG A 85 13.82 -12.88 -6.02
N ARG A 86 15.02 -12.90 -6.64
CA ARG A 86 15.67 -14.16 -7.01
C ARG A 86 16.09 -14.98 -5.79
N LEU A 87 16.57 -14.32 -4.73
CA LEU A 87 16.92 -15.00 -3.48
C LEU A 87 15.68 -15.54 -2.77
N PHE A 88 14.62 -14.76 -2.68
CA PHE A 88 13.36 -15.22 -2.04
C PHE A 88 12.66 -16.33 -2.83
N ALA A 89 12.83 -16.39 -4.15
CA ALA A 89 12.37 -17.53 -4.96
C ALA A 89 13.07 -18.86 -4.62
N LEU A 90 14.16 -18.84 -3.83
CA LEU A 90 14.79 -20.04 -3.28
C LEU A 90 14.10 -20.55 -2.01
N LEU A 91 13.24 -19.75 -1.37
CA LEU A 91 12.45 -20.22 -0.24
C LEU A 91 11.45 -21.27 -0.74
N PRO A 92 11.41 -22.48 -0.13
CA PRO A 92 10.42 -23.48 -0.51
C PRO A 92 9.01 -22.96 -0.27
N ALA A 93 8.18 -22.95 -1.32
CA ALA A 93 6.81 -22.44 -1.20
C ALA A 93 5.93 -23.31 -0.30
N ASP A 94 6.17 -24.62 -0.32
CA ASP A 94 5.35 -25.63 0.37
C ASP A 94 5.99 -26.14 1.67
N GLU A 95 6.84 -25.33 2.32
CA GLU A 95 7.47 -25.75 3.59
C GLU A 95 6.45 -25.69 4.74
N PRO A 96 6.08 -26.83 5.36
CA PRO A 96 5.05 -26.86 6.40
C PRO A 96 5.34 -25.95 7.60
N ALA A 97 6.61 -25.71 7.91
CA ALA A 97 7.00 -24.81 8.99
C ALA A 97 6.61 -23.35 8.69
N TYR A 98 6.68 -22.93 7.42
CA TYR A 98 6.33 -21.56 7.02
C TYR A 98 4.82 -21.34 7.05
N GLU A 99 4.03 -22.32 6.60
CA GLU A 99 2.58 -22.25 6.66
C GLU A 99 2.08 -22.25 8.11
N ASN A 100 2.59 -23.13 8.97
CA ASN A 100 2.24 -23.12 10.39
C ASN A 100 2.61 -21.81 11.10
N ASP A 101 3.72 -21.18 10.74
CA ASP A 101 4.09 -19.87 11.28
C ASP A 101 3.14 -18.77 10.79
N PHE A 102 2.75 -18.84 9.52
CA PHE A 102 1.81 -17.89 8.96
C PHE A 102 0.42 -18.01 9.60
N ASP A 103 -0.08 -19.25 9.78
CA ASP A 103 -1.35 -19.50 10.47
C ASP A 103 -1.34 -18.98 11.90
N LYS A 104 -0.24 -19.16 12.63
CA LYS A 104 -0.07 -18.58 13.96
C LYS A 104 -0.10 -17.05 13.94
N LEU A 105 0.55 -16.41 12.97
CA LEU A 105 0.53 -14.96 12.81
C LEU A 105 -0.88 -14.45 12.53
N CYS A 106 -1.62 -15.12 11.64
CA CYS A 106 -3.02 -14.79 11.34
C CYS A 106 -3.89 -14.94 12.58
N GLY A 107 -3.74 -16.04 13.33
CA GLY A 107 -4.46 -16.26 14.60
C GLY A 107 -4.19 -15.16 15.63
N LEU A 108 -2.93 -14.77 15.84
CA LEU A 108 -2.56 -13.69 16.75
C LEU A 108 -3.23 -12.36 16.37
N ARG A 109 -3.27 -12.03 15.09
CA ARG A 109 -3.91 -10.79 14.60
C ARG A 109 -5.43 -10.83 14.75
N ALA A 110 -6.05 -11.98 14.50
CA ALA A 110 -7.48 -12.17 14.71
C ALA A 110 -7.88 -12.03 16.19
N GLU A 111 -7.10 -12.61 17.12
CA GLU A 111 -7.32 -12.48 18.56
C GLU A 111 -7.17 -11.03 19.06
N GLN A 112 -6.34 -10.24 18.43
CA GLN A 112 -6.18 -8.81 18.72
C GLN A 112 -7.30 -7.93 18.14
N GLY A 113 -8.33 -8.53 17.52
CA GLY A 113 -9.42 -7.80 16.88
C GLY A 113 -9.01 -7.04 15.62
N LEU A 114 -7.86 -7.39 15.05
CA LEU A 114 -7.31 -6.76 13.84
C LEU A 114 -7.92 -7.31 12.54
N ALA A 115 -8.75 -8.34 12.62
CA ALA A 115 -9.52 -8.86 11.49
C ALA A 115 -10.97 -8.37 11.62
N VAL A 116 -11.36 -7.38 10.86
CA VAL A 116 -12.74 -6.88 10.82
C VAL A 116 -13.44 -7.51 9.61
N PRO A 117 -14.53 -8.29 9.81
CA PRO A 117 -15.33 -8.77 8.70
C PRO A 117 -15.92 -7.55 7.96
N GLU A 118 -15.57 -7.35 6.72
CA GLU A 118 -16.28 -6.38 5.87
C GLU A 118 -17.75 -6.83 5.81
N LYS A 119 -18.67 -5.93 6.19
CA LYS A 119 -20.08 -6.11 5.85
C LYS A 119 -20.17 -6.05 4.33
N ASP A 120 -20.51 -7.17 3.73
CA ASP A 120 -20.69 -7.34 2.29
C ASP A 120 -21.88 -6.47 1.86
N ASP A 121 -21.60 -5.21 1.52
CA ASP A 121 -22.58 -4.26 1.00
C ASP A 121 -22.50 -4.31 -0.52
N ASP A 122 -23.62 -4.59 -1.18
CA ASP A 122 -23.73 -4.62 -2.65
C ASP A 122 -23.14 -3.37 -3.30
N THR A 123 -23.20 -2.23 -2.59
CA THR A 123 -22.61 -0.96 -3.04
C THR A 123 -21.10 -1.03 -3.18
N VAL A 124 -20.42 -1.71 -2.26
CA VAL A 124 -18.98 -1.93 -2.27
C VAL A 124 -18.60 -2.83 -3.45
N ARG A 125 -19.41 -3.85 -3.75
CA ARG A 125 -19.20 -4.72 -4.92
C ARG A 125 -19.25 -3.97 -6.25
N TYR A 126 -20.20 -3.03 -6.42
CA TYR A 126 -20.26 -2.19 -7.62
C TYR A 126 -19.02 -1.32 -7.77
N LEU A 127 -18.53 -0.72 -6.67
CA LEU A 127 -17.30 0.07 -6.68
C LEU A 127 -16.10 -0.80 -7.04
N HIS A 128 -15.97 -1.98 -6.41
CA HIS A 128 -14.88 -2.92 -6.69
C HIS A 128 -14.85 -3.30 -8.17
N ARG A 129 -16.01 -3.65 -8.75
CA ARG A 129 -16.12 -3.97 -10.16
C ARG A 129 -15.69 -2.81 -11.05
N ALA A 130 -16.15 -1.59 -10.77
CA ALA A 130 -15.80 -0.41 -11.54
C ALA A 130 -14.29 -0.08 -11.47
N LEU A 131 -13.66 -0.25 -10.28
CA LEU A 131 -12.22 -0.08 -10.11
C LEU A 131 -11.41 -1.15 -10.86
N ILE A 132 -11.85 -2.41 -10.80
CA ILE A 132 -11.22 -3.50 -11.56
C ILE A 132 -11.32 -3.23 -13.05
N GLU A 133 -12.50 -2.89 -13.58
CA GLU A 133 -12.71 -2.57 -14.99
C GLU A 133 -11.82 -1.40 -15.45
N LEU A 134 -11.70 -0.35 -14.62
CA LEU A 134 -10.82 0.78 -14.90
C LEU A 134 -9.35 0.36 -14.98
N THR A 135 -8.93 -0.59 -14.16
CA THR A 135 -7.52 -1.02 -14.05
C THR A 135 -7.13 -2.15 -14.99
N VAL A 136 -8.09 -2.81 -15.66
CA VAL A 136 -7.81 -3.85 -16.67
C VAL A 136 -7.10 -3.26 -17.89
N SER A 137 -7.52 -2.09 -18.34
CA SER A 137 -6.98 -1.45 -19.54
C SER A 137 -5.72 -0.63 -19.30
N MET A 138 -5.34 -0.39 -18.02
CA MET A 138 -4.23 0.49 -17.69
C MET A 138 -3.43 -0.07 -16.49
N PRO A 139 -2.12 -0.36 -16.65
CA PRO A 139 -1.26 -0.80 -15.54
C PRO A 139 -1.27 0.21 -14.40
N LEU A 140 -1.30 -0.27 -13.14
CA LEU A 140 -1.28 0.60 -11.97
C LEU A 140 0.12 1.16 -11.66
N GLY A 141 1.17 0.44 -12.10
CA GLY A 141 2.56 0.83 -11.81
C GLY A 141 2.85 0.91 -10.31
N ASP A 142 3.59 1.94 -9.90
CA ASP A 142 3.80 2.29 -8.50
C ASP A 142 2.55 3.04 -8.01
N LEU A 143 1.81 2.46 -7.07
CA LEU A 143 0.53 2.95 -6.56
C LEU A 143 0.68 3.50 -5.14
N ILE A 144 0.00 4.61 -4.87
CA ILE A 144 -0.20 5.12 -3.51
C ILE A 144 -1.67 5.40 -3.23
N ASP A 145 -2.12 5.04 -2.03
CA ASP A 145 -3.43 5.35 -1.45
C ASP A 145 -3.26 6.30 -0.27
N ILE A 146 -3.72 7.54 -0.43
CA ILE A 146 -3.55 8.63 0.55
C ILE A 146 -4.80 8.69 1.42
N GLY A 147 -4.64 8.60 2.74
CA GLY A 147 -5.73 8.39 3.68
C GLY A 147 -6.31 6.99 3.55
N CYS A 148 -5.43 5.98 3.50
CA CYS A 148 -5.81 4.60 3.18
C CYS A 148 -6.70 3.93 4.24
N GLY A 149 -6.82 4.52 5.43
CA GLY A 149 -7.59 3.94 6.54
C GLY A 149 -7.19 2.49 6.80
N GLN A 150 -8.18 1.61 6.83
CA GLN A 150 -7.99 0.16 7.03
C GLN A 150 -7.53 -0.60 5.77
N GLY A 151 -7.11 0.10 4.71
CA GLY A 151 -6.50 -0.51 3.53
C GLY A 151 -7.48 -1.12 2.52
N ARG A 152 -8.75 -0.74 2.52
CA ARG A 152 -9.79 -1.28 1.64
C ARG A 152 -9.39 -1.26 0.15
N ILE A 153 -8.92 -0.14 -0.35
CA ILE A 153 -8.52 -0.01 -1.76
C ILE A 153 -7.21 -0.76 -2.04
N LEU A 154 -6.28 -0.75 -1.09
CA LEU A 154 -5.02 -1.49 -1.19
C LEU A 154 -5.26 -3.01 -1.23
N LYS A 155 -6.19 -3.53 -0.44
CA LYS A 155 -6.61 -4.93 -0.48
C LYS A 155 -7.14 -5.34 -1.85
N LEU A 156 -7.88 -4.44 -2.51
CA LEU A 156 -8.46 -4.69 -3.82
C LEU A 156 -7.45 -4.56 -4.97
N LEU A 157 -6.61 -3.52 -4.94
CA LEU A 157 -5.77 -3.12 -6.07
C LEU A 157 -4.27 -3.41 -5.86
N GLY A 158 -3.83 -3.62 -4.61
CA GLY A 158 -2.41 -3.73 -4.27
C GLY A 158 -1.69 -4.82 -5.05
N SER A 159 -2.25 -6.03 -5.12
CA SER A 159 -1.66 -7.17 -5.84
C SER A 159 -1.52 -6.94 -7.36
N ARG A 160 -2.28 -5.98 -7.92
CA ARG A 160 -2.25 -5.60 -9.34
C ARG A 160 -1.23 -4.50 -9.65
N ALA A 161 -0.72 -3.84 -8.63
CA ALA A 161 0.32 -2.83 -8.74
C ALA A 161 1.71 -3.49 -8.79
N LYS A 162 2.69 -2.76 -9.30
CA LYS A 162 4.09 -3.16 -9.20
C LYS A 162 4.58 -3.05 -7.75
N ARG A 163 4.16 -2.00 -7.07
CA ARG A 163 4.36 -1.67 -5.66
C ARG A 163 3.15 -0.87 -5.19
N ALA A 164 2.67 -1.14 -3.99
CA ALA A 164 1.60 -0.36 -3.38
C ALA A 164 2.08 0.27 -2.06
N VAL A 165 1.64 1.49 -1.81
CA VAL A 165 1.92 2.21 -0.56
C VAL A 165 0.60 2.77 -0.04
N GLY A 166 0.30 2.53 1.22
CA GLY A 166 -0.77 3.21 1.94
C GLY A 166 -0.20 4.27 2.87
N VAL A 167 -0.82 5.43 2.90
CA VAL A 167 -0.48 6.50 3.84
C VAL A 167 -1.71 6.89 4.63
N ASP A 168 -1.55 6.95 5.93
CA ASP A 168 -2.58 7.44 6.84
C ASP A 168 -1.92 8.09 8.05
N ILE A 169 -2.60 9.04 8.70
CA ILE A 169 -2.11 9.68 9.92
C ILE A 169 -2.44 8.84 11.16
N ASP A 170 -3.52 8.04 11.10
CA ASP A 170 -4.00 7.23 12.20
C ASP A 170 -3.25 5.90 12.31
N ALA A 171 -2.55 5.69 13.42
CA ALA A 171 -1.73 4.50 13.66
C ALA A 171 -2.57 3.22 13.79
N ASP A 172 -3.75 3.31 14.40
CA ASP A 172 -4.65 2.17 14.62
C ASP A 172 -5.24 1.69 13.28
N SER A 173 -5.66 2.62 12.43
CA SER A 173 -6.10 2.31 11.06
C SER A 173 -5.00 1.61 10.25
N ARG A 174 -3.75 2.09 10.34
CA ARG A 174 -2.62 1.43 9.66
C ARG A 174 -2.33 0.04 10.22
N GLN A 175 -2.50 -0.18 11.53
CA GLN A 175 -2.35 -1.50 12.13
C GLN A 175 -3.42 -2.48 11.62
N LEU A 176 -4.67 -2.05 11.55
CA LEU A 176 -5.76 -2.83 10.95
C LEU A 176 -5.49 -3.13 9.47
N ALA A 177 -5.06 -2.12 8.70
CA ALA A 177 -4.71 -2.32 7.31
C ALA A 177 -3.59 -3.36 7.10
N ARG A 178 -2.57 -3.39 7.96
CA ARG A 178 -1.51 -4.42 7.91
C ARG A 178 -2.06 -5.83 8.11
N ALA A 179 -3.00 -5.99 9.03
CA ALA A 179 -3.64 -7.27 9.27
C ALA A 179 -4.49 -7.70 8.06
N GLU A 180 -5.32 -6.79 7.54
CA GLU A 180 -6.19 -7.03 6.39
C GLU A 180 -5.39 -7.37 5.11
N LEU A 181 -4.30 -6.64 4.84
CA LEU A 181 -3.44 -6.89 3.69
C LEU A 181 -2.72 -8.24 3.79
N LEU A 182 -2.25 -8.61 4.98
CA LEU A 182 -1.63 -9.91 5.22
C LEU A 182 -2.63 -11.05 4.96
N LEU A 183 -3.84 -10.95 5.53
CA LEU A 183 -4.90 -11.95 5.36
C LEU A 183 -5.35 -12.06 3.90
N ALA A 184 -5.30 -10.96 3.14
CA ALA A 184 -5.62 -10.93 1.73
C ALA A 184 -4.47 -11.38 0.82
N GLY A 185 -3.29 -11.69 1.35
CA GLY A 185 -2.11 -12.11 0.58
C GLY A 185 -1.51 -10.99 -0.29
N VAL A 186 -1.63 -9.73 0.13
CA VAL A 186 -1.07 -8.58 -0.60
C VAL A 186 0.35 -8.30 -0.12
N GLU A 187 1.33 -8.97 -0.72
CA GLU A 187 2.74 -8.97 -0.28
C GLU A 187 3.54 -7.73 -0.72
N ASN A 188 3.12 -7.06 -1.78
CA ASN A 188 3.83 -5.92 -2.39
C ASN A 188 3.36 -4.55 -1.87
N CYS A 189 2.71 -4.54 -0.71
CA CYS A 189 2.16 -3.34 -0.07
C CYS A 189 2.95 -2.95 1.18
N SER A 190 3.08 -1.66 1.42
CA SER A 190 3.64 -1.11 2.65
C SER A 190 2.80 0.03 3.18
N LEU A 191 2.72 0.16 4.51
CA LEU A 191 2.01 1.25 5.16
C LEU A 191 2.99 2.25 5.79
N ARG A 192 2.64 3.54 5.70
CA ARG A 192 3.45 4.62 6.25
C ARG A 192 2.59 5.64 6.99
N ASN A 193 3.16 6.19 8.04
CA ASN A 193 2.61 7.40 8.62
C ASN A 193 2.86 8.59 7.67
N GLY A 194 1.85 9.43 7.48
CA GLY A 194 1.99 10.66 6.70
C GLY A 194 0.72 11.48 6.71
N ASP A 195 0.91 12.79 6.62
CA ASP A 195 -0.15 13.76 6.44
C ASP A 195 -0.40 13.95 4.94
N MET A 196 -1.68 13.93 4.50
CA MET A 196 -2.04 14.16 3.10
C MET A 196 -1.68 15.57 2.60
N TYR A 197 -1.37 16.49 3.49
CA TYR A 197 -0.96 17.85 3.18
C TYR A 197 0.55 18.03 3.04
N GLU A 198 1.34 17.05 3.50
CA GLU A 198 2.81 17.04 3.43
C GLU A 198 3.30 15.59 3.37
N LEU A 199 3.32 15.03 2.17
CA LEU A 199 3.65 13.61 1.97
C LEU A 199 5.16 13.39 1.94
N PRO A 200 5.67 12.35 2.66
CA PRO A 200 7.11 12.06 2.76
C PRO A 200 7.64 11.31 1.53
N PHE A 201 7.32 11.80 0.33
CA PHE A 201 7.71 11.21 -0.95
C PHE A 201 8.30 12.25 -1.88
N ALA A 202 9.15 11.79 -2.81
CA ALA A 202 9.74 12.64 -3.82
C ALA A 202 8.69 13.06 -4.87
N ASP A 203 9.01 14.12 -5.61
CA ASP A 203 8.23 14.53 -6.77
C ASP A 203 8.23 13.43 -7.84
N ALA A 204 7.10 13.24 -8.51
CA ALA A 204 6.93 12.29 -9.59
C ALA A 204 7.36 10.84 -9.23
N GLU A 205 6.97 10.36 -8.06
CA GLU A 205 7.34 9.02 -7.57
C GLU A 205 6.32 7.93 -7.97
N PHE A 206 5.04 8.27 -8.16
CA PHE A 206 3.96 7.30 -8.35
C PHE A 206 3.27 7.40 -9.71
N ASP A 207 2.92 6.24 -10.28
CA ASP A 207 2.17 6.14 -11.54
C ASP A 207 0.66 6.30 -11.30
N THR A 208 0.17 5.83 -10.14
CA THR A 208 -1.23 5.93 -9.72
C THR A 208 -1.32 6.45 -8.30
N VAL A 209 -2.04 7.54 -8.11
CA VAL A 209 -2.35 8.15 -6.80
C VAL A 209 -3.85 7.99 -6.56
N ILE A 210 -4.25 7.61 -5.35
CA ILE A 210 -5.65 7.44 -4.95
C ILE A 210 -5.95 8.33 -3.76
N LEU A 211 -7.11 8.99 -3.80
CA LEU A 211 -7.73 9.68 -2.68
C LEU A 211 -9.16 9.11 -2.52
N ASP A 212 -9.34 8.23 -1.52
CA ASP A 212 -10.60 7.52 -1.27
C ASP A 212 -11.33 8.12 -0.08
N ASP A 213 -12.41 8.85 -0.37
CA ASP A 213 -13.36 9.44 0.57
C ASP A 213 -12.75 10.44 1.61
N VAL A 214 -11.55 10.96 1.35
CA VAL A 214 -10.83 11.86 2.27
C VAL A 214 -11.07 13.34 1.99
N LEU A 215 -11.38 13.73 0.75
CA LEU A 215 -11.46 15.14 0.36
C LEU A 215 -12.67 15.90 0.92
N LYS A 216 -13.75 15.20 1.28
CA LYS A 216 -14.93 15.85 1.86
C LYS A 216 -14.71 16.37 3.27
N GLU A 217 -13.89 15.66 4.02
CA GLU A 217 -13.57 15.97 5.40
C GLU A 217 -12.26 16.76 5.52
N ALA A 218 -11.57 16.96 4.39
CA ALA A 218 -10.31 17.68 4.34
C ALA A 218 -10.52 19.18 4.62
N GLU A 219 -9.78 19.72 5.58
CA GLU A 219 -9.76 21.16 5.88
C GLU A 219 -9.18 21.98 4.71
N ARG A 220 -8.20 21.40 4.00
CA ARG A 220 -7.45 22.03 2.90
C ARG A 220 -7.42 21.13 1.65
N PRO A 221 -8.58 20.87 0.99
CA PRO A 221 -8.65 19.91 -0.11
C PRO A 221 -7.75 20.26 -1.29
N MET A 222 -7.54 21.56 -1.58
CA MET A 222 -6.62 22.01 -2.64
C MET A 222 -5.16 21.66 -2.32
N THR A 223 -4.74 21.74 -1.07
CA THR A 223 -3.39 21.36 -0.63
C THR A 223 -3.19 19.85 -0.81
N ALA A 224 -4.17 19.03 -0.40
CA ALA A 224 -4.12 17.58 -0.57
C ALA A 224 -4.03 17.18 -2.06
N ILE A 225 -4.80 17.81 -2.93
CA ILE A 225 -4.71 17.59 -4.39
C ILE A 225 -3.37 18.09 -4.94
N GLY A 226 -2.84 19.20 -4.44
CA GLY A 226 -1.51 19.71 -4.80
C GLY A 226 -0.40 18.72 -4.46
N GLU A 227 -0.43 18.12 -3.28
CA GLU A 227 0.51 17.05 -2.86
C GLU A 227 0.34 15.79 -3.71
N ALA A 228 -0.90 15.36 -3.94
CA ALA A 228 -1.18 14.23 -4.85
C ALA A 228 -0.61 14.47 -6.26
N ARG A 229 -0.76 15.70 -6.79
CA ARG A 229 -0.16 16.08 -8.07
C ARG A 229 1.36 16.10 -8.03
N ARG A 230 1.97 16.60 -6.95
CA ARG A 230 3.43 16.70 -6.81
C ARG A 230 4.09 15.33 -6.95
N ILE A 231 3.53 14.34 -6.28
CA ILE A 231 4.08 12.96 -6.27
C ILE A 231 3.68 12.15 -7.52
N LEU A 232 2.76 12.66 -8.35
CA LEU A 232 2.29 11.97 -9.55
C LEU A 232 3.30 12.12 -10.70
N LYS A 233 3.71 10.99 -11.30
CA LYS A 233 4.57 10.96 -12.50
C LYS A 233 3.90 11.60 -13.71
N LYS A 234 4.70 12.08 -14.65
CA LYS A 234 4.21 12.45 -15.99
C LYS A 234 3.57 11.22 -16.65
N GLY A 235 2.36 11.38 -17.17
CA GLY A 235 1.55 10.26 -17.70
C GLY A 235 0.86 9.41 -16.62
N GLY A 236 1.05 9.72 -15.35
CA GLY A 236 0.34 9.10 -14.23
C GLY A 236 -1.10 9.61 -14.09
N ARG A 237 -1.85 9.00 -13.18
CA ARG A 237 -3.26 9.32 -12.94
C ARG A 237 -3.58 9.43 -11.46
N LEU A 238 -4.49 10.36 -11.15
CA LEU A 238 -5.08 10.52 -9.83
C LEU A 238 -6.51 9.95 -9.87
N LEU A 239 -6.78 8.96 -9.05
CA LEU A 239 -8.11 8.38 -8.85
C LEU A 239 -8.75 9.05 -7.63
N LEU A 240 -9.93 9.61 -7.82
CA LEU A 240 -10.69 10.31 -6.81
C LEU A 240 -11.99 9.56 -6.57
N LEU A 241 -12.14 9.05 -5.35
CA LEU A 241 -13.34 8.33 -4.93
C LEU A 241 -14.02 9.09 -3.82
N THR A 242 -15.34 9.07 -3.84
CA THR A 242 -16.12 9.76 -2.82
C THR A 242 -17.48 9.11 -2.67
N ARG A 243 -17.86 8.80 -1.44
CA ARG A 243 -19.23 8.38 -1.13
C ARG A 243 -20.19 9.51 -1.42
N SER A 244 -21.29 9.24 -2.09
CA SER A 244 -22.33 10.21 -2.40
C SER A 244 -23.65 9.81 -1.75
N LYS A 245 -24.25 10.73 -0.99
CA LYS A 245 -25.61 10.56 -0.47
C LYS A 245 -26.52 11.57 -1.20
N GLY A 246 -27.53 11.06 -1.92
CA GLY A 246 -28.50 11.91 -2.60
C GLY A 246 -27.94 12.68 -3.79
N ARG A 247 -28.46 13.89 -4.06
CA ARG A 247 -28.12 14.71 -5.24
C ARG A 247 -26.81 15.54 -5.10
N ASN A 248 -26.08 15.39 -4.00
CA ASN A 248 -24.88 16.20 -3.73
C ASN A 248 -23.68 15.88 -4.64
N HIS A 249 -23.74 14.79 -5.40
CA HIS A 249 -22.65 14.40 -6.32
C HIS A 249 -22.36 15.41 -7.42
N ILE A 250 -23.39 16.16 -7.92
CA ILE A 250 -23.21 17.16 -8.98
C ILE A 250 -22.43 18.37 -8.45
N ALA A 251 -22.81 18.88 -7.27
CA ALA A 251 -22.13 20.01 -6.65
C ALA A 251 -20.69 19.66 -6.30
N PHE A 252 -20.48 18.48 -5.69
CA PHE A 252 -19.14 18.01 -5.34
C PHE A 252 -18.27 17.73 -6.57
N GLY A 253 -18.84 17.18 -7.64
CA GLY A 253 -18.12 16.98 -8.91
C GLY A 253 -17.62 18.30 -9.53
N LYS A 254 -18.41 19.39 -9.43
CA LYS A 254 -17.99 20.73 -9.85
C LYS A 254 -16.86 21.30 -8.98
N GLN A 255 -16.95 21.12 -7.66
CA GLN A 255 -15.87 21.51 -6.75
C GLN A 255 -14.57 20.76 -7.04
N LEU A 256 -14.67 19.45 -7.25
CA LEU A 256 -13.55 18.58 -7.58
C LEU A 256 -12.86 19.02 -8.88
N ALA A 257 -13.66 19.37 -9.91
CA ALA A 257 -13.14 19.90 -11.17
C ALA A 257 -12.40 21.23 -10.96
N GLY A 258 -12.93 22.13 -10.13
CA GLY A 258 -12.27 23.37 -9.77
C GLY A 258 -10.93 23.15 -9.06
N TRP A 259 -10.90 22.28 -8.06
CA TRP A 259 -9.67 21.96 -7.33
C TRP A 259 -8.61 21.31 -8.21
N CYS A 260 -9.01 20.34 -9.05
CA CYS A 260 -8.11 19.72 -10.01
C CYS A 260 -7.55 20.73 -11.03
N GLY A 261 -8.42 21.58 -11.59
CA GLY A 261 -8.02 22.64 -12.54
C GLY A 261 -7.01 23.63 -11.93
N SER A 262 -7.26 24.07 -10.69
CA SER A 262 -6.33 24.93 -9.96
C SER A 262 -4.97 24.27 -9.68
N ALA A 263 -4.93 22.95 -9.57
CA ALA A 263 -3.71 22.16 -9.42
C ALA A 263 -3.04 21.78 -10.77
N GLY A 264 -3.57 22.24 -11.91
CA GLY A 264 -3.04 21.87 -13.23
C GLY A 264 -3.33 20.43 -13.63
N LEU A 265 -4.42 19.87 -13.13
CA LEU A 265 -4.92 18.55 -13.47
C LEU A 265 -6.17 18.66 -14.33
N ARG A 266 -6.28 17.83 -15.35
CA ARG A 266 -7.49 17.67 -16.17
C ARG A 266 -8.32 16.51 -15.62
N LEU A 267 -9.54 16.80 -15.16
CA LEU A 267 -10.49 15.82 -14.65
C LEU A 267 -11.33 15.27 -15.80
N ALA A 268 -11.34 13.95 -15.97
CA ALA A 268 -12.29 13.28 -16.86
C ALA A 268 -13.71 13.32 -16.27
N PRO A 269 -14.77 13.19 -17.10
CA PRO A 269 -16.14 13.17 -16.61
C PRO A 269 -16.32 12.11 -15.50
N PRO A 270 -16.79 12.49 -14.30
CA PRO A 270 -16.97 11.57 -13.20
C PRO A 270 -18.01 10.49 -13.52
N LYS A 271 -17.76 9.27 -13.08
CA LYS A 271 -18.69 8.14 -13.14
C LYS A 271 -19.43 8.02 -11.82
N LEU A 272 -20.74 7.82 -11.89
CA LEU A 272 -21.60 7.53 -10.73
C LEU A 272 -21.79 6.02 -10.60
N ILE A 273 -21.64 5.47 -9.41
CA ILE A 273 -21.66 4.03 -9.15
C ILE A 273 -22.57 3.73 -7.95
N PRO A 274 -23.56 2.84 -8.10
CA PRO A 274 -24.17 2.41 -9.38
C PRO A 274 -24.88 3.56 -10.08
N VAL A 275 -25.13 3.44 -11.37
CA VAL A 275 -25.70 4.53 -12.20
C VAL A 275 -27.11 4.93 -11.74
N ASN A 276 -27.95 3.96 -11.38
CA ASN A 276 -29.35 4.19 -11.02
C ASN A 276 -29.54 4.73 -9.60
N GLU A 277 -28.69 4.34 -8.67
CA GLU A 277 -28.68 4.83 -7.29
C GLU A 277 -27.25 5.20 -6.88
N PRO A 278 -26.76 6.38 -7.29
CA PRO A 278 -25.36 6.75 -7.06
C PRO A 278 -25.03 6.80 -5.57
N ARG A 279 -24.10 5.94 -5.18
CA ARG A 279 -23.53 5.89 -3.84
C ARG A 279 -22.04 6.27 -3.82
N TRP A 280 -21.42 6.25 -5.02
CA TRP A 280 -20.03 6.63 -5.21
C TRP A 280 -19.88 7.52 -6.43
N LEU A 281 -19.00 8.50 -6.33
CA LEU A 281 -18.46 9.26 -7.45
C LEU A 281 -17.03 8.80 -7.65
N LEU A 282 -16.72 8.28 -8.84
CA LEU A 282 -15.39 7.91 -9.28
C LEU A 282 -14.94 8.87 -10.36
N ALA A 283 -13.84 9.54 -10.16
CA ALA A 283 -13.26 10.43 -11.13
C ALA A 283 -11.76 10.12 -11.33
N VAL A 284 -11.27 10.38 -12.54
CA VAL A 284 -9.88 10.20 -12.93
C VAL A 284 -9.34 11.54 -13.39
N ALA A 285 -8.22 11.97 -12.81
CA ALA A 285 -7.51 13.16 -13.25
C ALA A 285 -6.11 12.80 -13.74
N SER A 286 -5.61 13.53 -14.70
CA SER A 286 -4.25 13.44 -15.25
C SER A 286 -3.61 14.82 -15.33
N LEU A 287 -2.29 14.88 -15.41
CA LEU A 287 -1.60 16.15 -15.66
C LEU A 287 -2.11 16.77 -16.96
N ALA A 288 -2.40 18.07 -16.94
CA ALA A 288 -2.74 18.80 -18.14
C ALA A 288 -1.50 18.87 -19.05
N ASP A 289 -1.64 18.45 -20.31
CA ASP A 289 -0.57 18.60 -21.29
C ASP A 289 -0.30 20.08 -21.55
N HIS A 290 0.94 20.51 -21.40
CA HIS A 290 1.37 21.91 -21.66
C HIS A 290 1.45 22.24 -23.17
N GLU A 291 0.95 21.41 -24.08
CA GLU A 291 1.10 21.59 -25.53
C GLU A 291 -0.08 22.25 -26.25
N SER A 292 -0.99 22.93 -25.55
CA SER A 292 -2.10 23.62 -26.24
C SER A 292 -2.21 25.12 -25.93
N ALA A 293 -1.13 25.79 -25.62
CA ALA A 293 -1.13 27.27 -25.41
C ALA A 293 -0.16 28.02 -26.34
N ALA A 294 0.14 27.47 -27.52
CA ALA A 294 0.91 28.14 -28.58
C ALA A 294 0.34 27.77 -29.96
N ALA A 295 -0.83 28.29 -30.27
CA ALA A 295 -1.32 28.42 -31.64
C ALA A 295 -2.29 29.60 -31.71
#